data_9b50eccad383cb06ce9db8dba3944101
#
_entry.id   9b50eccad383cb06ce9db8dba3944101
#
_cell.length_a   1.000
_cell.length_b   1.000
_cell.length_c   1.000
_cell.angle_alpha   90.00
_cell.angle_beta   90.00
_cell.angle_gamma   90.00
#
_symmetry.space_group_name_H-M   'P 1'
#
loop_
_entity.id
_entity.type
_entity.pdbx_description
1 polymer ?
#
loop_
_entity_poly.entity_id
_entity_poly.type
_entity_poly.pdbx_seq_one_letter_code
_entity_poly.pdbx_strand_id
1 'polypeptide(L)'
;MFKKDGVHIKIKDCYDKLFVIELARKIKAVKTDFDVNEFTDEVNKTLEDLEFSKRMQVISNNLHKQFINYEEALTIFTKILTPNVSSFATMYEEGKDMAPLSKYVEIFGIQNELHFEQTIEFIKKLTLAYTGEYALRAMFIVMPSKVIEIVKEWIKDKNPFIRRAAIESIRISLPWAKKTYNIMNYFQDYQYILDVLSTDENEYVRRSVANNINDLYKYDSKKADAIINKWKKENFTNPSKEMTKLINHATRYYRNVMQKNSINI
;
A
#
# COMPACT_ATOMS: atom_id res chain seq x y z
N MET A 1 -13.00 9.90 4.17
CA MET A 1 -13.97 10.35 3.14
C MET A 1 -13.38 11.64 2.58
N PHE A 2 -13.20 11.72 1.26
CA PHE A 2 -12.56 12.87 0.60
C PHE A 2 -13.49 14.08 0.63
N LYS A 3 -12.90 15.29 0.72
CA LYS A 3 -13.62 16.55 0.64
C LYS A 3 -13.04 17.41 -0.47
N LYS A 4 -13.90 18.06 -1.24
CA LYS A 4 -13.55 19.13 -2.18
C LYS A 4 -14.42 20.33 -1.80
N ASP A 5 -13.80 21.45 -1.49
CA ASP A 5 -14.48 22.69 -1.04
C ASP A 5 -15.47 22.47 0.15
N GLY A 6 -15.07 21.59 1.09
CA GLY A 6 -15.88 21.25 2.26
C GLY A 6 -16.98 20.21 2.03
N VAL A 7 -17.25 19.84 0.78
CA VAL A 7 -18.29 18.86 0.40
C VAL A 7 -17.68 17.45 0.30
N HIS A 8 -18.39 16.44 0.85
CA HIS A 8 -17.97 15.04 0.70
C HIS A 8 -18.17 14.56 -0.73
N ILE A 9 -17.08 14.08 -1.34
CA ILE A 9 -17.06 13.54 -2.69
C ILE A 9 -16.60 12.08 -2.71
N LYS A 10 -16.96 11.36 -3.77
CA LYS A 10 -16.39 10.02 -4.02
C LYS A 10 -14.93 10.17 -4.41
N ILE A 11 -14.10 9.20 -4.02
CA ILE A 11 -12.67 9.23 -4.36
C ILE A 11 -12.42 9.38 -5.87
N LYS A 12 -13.25 8.78 -6.72
CA LYS A 12 -13.10 8.88 -8.17
C LYS A 12 -13.25 10.31 -8.70
N ASP A 13 -14.06 11.14 -8.02
CA ASP A 13 -14.34 12.51 -8.45
C ASP A 13 -13.17 13.47 -8.17
N CYS A 14 -12.17 13.02 -7.39
CA CYS A 14 -10.89 13.71 -7.24
C CYS A 14 -10.02 13.63 -8.51
N TYR A 15 -10.32 12.69 -9.41
CA TYR A 15 -9.53 12.41 -10.63
C TYR A 15 -10.37 12.71 -11.87
N ASP A 16 -10.78 13.96 -11.97
CA ASP A 16 -11.54 14.54 -13.07
C ASP A 16 -10.61 15.07 -14.19
N LYS A 17 -11.20 15.70 -15.21
CA LYS A 17 -10.46 16.30 -16.33
C LYS A 17 -9.44 17.36 -15.87
N LEU A 18 -9.79 18.15 -14.85
CA LEU A 18 -8.88 19.17 -14.31
C LEU A 18 -7.67 18.53 -13.68
N PHE A 19 -7.87 17.47 -12.90
CA PHE A 19 -6.75 16.70 -12.33
C PHE A 19 -5.81 16.17 -13.41
N VAL A 20 -6.35 15.62 -14.52
CA VAL A 20 -5.54 15.08 -15.62
C VAL A 20 -4.70 16.18 -16.26
N ILE A 21 -5.27 17.37 -16.49
CA ILE A 21 -4.56 18.54 -17.02
C ILE A 21 -3.44 19.00 -16.05
N GLU A 22 -3.72 19.04 -14.75
CA GLU A 22 -2.73 19.44 -13.74
C GLU A 22 -1.57 18.46 -13.67
N LEU A 23 -1.86 17.15 -13.68
CA LEU A 23 -0.83 16.11 -13.73
C LEU A 23 0.04 16.25 -15.00
N ALA A 24 -0.59 16.44 -16.16
CA ALA A 24 0.12 16.65 -17.43
C ALA A 24 1.05 17.87 -17.37
N ARG A 25 0.59 18.99 -16.79
CA ARG A 25 1.40 20.21 -16.60
C ARG A 25 2.58 19.99 -15.67
N LYS A 26 2.38 19.26 -14.55
CA LYS A 26 3.48 18.89 -13.63
C LYS A 26 4.55 18.07 -14.36
N ILE A 27 4.14 17.11 -15.19
CA ILE A 27 5.06 16.29 -15.99
C ILE A 27 5.76 17.14 -17.05
N LYS A 28 5.02 17.98 -17.79
CA LYS A 28 5.58 18.89 -18.83
C LYS A 28 6.65 19.81 -18.29
N ALA A 29 6.53 20.26 -17.04
CA ALA A 29 7.51 21.13 -16.40
C ALA A 29 8.89 20.46 -16.23
N VAL A 30 8.95 19.12 -16.21
CA VAL A 30 10.19 18.33 -16.01
C VAL A 30 10.56 17.47 -17.21
N LYS A 31 9.63 17.28 -18.17
CA LYS A 31 9.80 16.60 -19.47
C LYS A 31 9.23 17.50 -20.56
N THR A 32 10.10 18.31 -21.20
CA THR A 32 9.67 19.36 -22.13
C THR A 32 9.05 18.87 -23.44
N ASP A 33 9.30 17.64 -23.84
CA ASP A 33 8.71 16.96 -25.01
C ASP A 33 7.43 16.20 -24.69
N PHE A 34 6.93 16.19 -23.42
CA PHE A 34 5.66 15.57 -23.06
C PHE A 34 4.49 16.25 -23.79
N ASP A 35 3.67 15.46 -24.51
CA ASP A 35 2.51 16.00 -25.22
C ASP A 35 1.29 16.08 -24.30
N VAL A 36 1.04 17.28 -23.77
CA VAL A 36 -0.08 17.54 -22.85
C VAL A 36 -1.42 17.29 -23.54
N ASN A 37 -1.57 17.73 -24.80
CA ASN A 37 -2.85 17.64 -25.51
C ASN A 37 -3.18 16.18 -25.84
N GLU A 38 -2.24 15.47 -26.45
CA GLU A 38 -2.43 14.04 -26.75
C GLU A 38 -2.77 13.26 -25.49
N PHE A 39 -2.01 13.44 -24.40
CA PHE A 39 -2.24 12.74 -23.15
C PHE A 39 -3.63 13.04 -22.56
N THR A 40 -4.00 14.34 -22.46
CA THR A 40 -5.28 14.72 -21.85
C THR A 40 -6.46 14.30 -22.70
N ASP A 41 -6.38 14.40 -24.01
CA ASP A 41 -7.44 13.98 -24.92
C ASP A 41 -7.67 12.47 -24.84
N GLU A 42 -6.61 11.67 -24.89
CA GLU A 42 -6.71 10.20 -24.80
C GLU A 42 -7.29 9.74 -23.48
N VAL A 43 -6.85 10.31 -22.36
CA VAL A 43 -7.39 9.97 -21.03
C VAL A 43 -8.86 10.38 -20.91
N ASN A 44 -9.21 11.57 -21.35
CA ASN A 44 -10.56 12.13 -21.18
C ASN A 44 -11.63 11.46 -22.06
N LYS A 45 -11.27 10.71 -23.11
CA LYS A 45 -12.22 9.94 -23.93
C LYS A 45 -13.12 9.00 -23.11
N THR A 46 -12.59 8.43 -22.03
CA THR A 46 -13.30 7.40 -21.25
C THR A 46 -13.38 7.68 -19.75
N LEU A 47 -12.72 8.73 -19.27
CA LEU A 47 -12.47 8.95 -17.83
C LEU A 47 -13.76 9.05 -17.01
N GLU A 48 -14.79 9.76 -17.50
CA GLU A 48 -15.99 10.10 -16.72
C GLU A 48 -16.80 8.86 -16.32
N ASP A 49 -16.87 7.85 -17.17
CA ASP A 49 -17.64 6.64 -16.97
C ASP A 49 -16.95 5.60 -16.06
N LEU A 50 -15.71 5.88 -15.65
CA LEU A 50 -14.89 4.90 -14.95
C LEU A 50 -14.93 5.07 -13.43
N GLU A 51 -14.87 3.93 -12.73
CA GLU A 51 -14.62 3.88 -11.30
C GLU A 51 -13.12 4.09 -10.99
N PHE A 52 -12.80 4.46 -9.74
CA PHE A 52 -11.46 4.86 -9.31
C PHE A 52 -10.31 4.00 -9.86
N SER A 53 -10.36 2.68 -9.68
CA SER A 53 -9.27 1.78 -10.11
C SER A 53 -9.06 1.80 -11.62
N LYS A 54 -10.15 1.93 -12.39
CA LYS A 54 -10.08 2.01 -13.85
C LYS A 54 -9.58 3.36 -14.34
N ARG A 55 -9.95 4.46 -13.65
CA ARG A 55 -9.37 5.78 -13.91
C ARG A 55 -7.85 5.76 -13.75
N MET A 56 -7.36 5.20 -12.63
CA MET A 56 -5.91 5.06 -12.40
C MET A 56 -5.23 4.23 -13.49
N GLN A 57 -5.86 3.15 -13.93
CA GLN A 57 -5.33 2.31 -15.00
C GLN A 57 -5.24 3.06 -16.33
N VAL A 58 -6.29 3.79 -16.73
CA VAL A 58 -6.32 4.57 -17.98
C VAL A 58 -5.27 5.68 -17.96
N ILE A 59 -5.17 6.43 -16.86
CA ILE A 59 -4.15 7.47 -16.71
C ILE A 59 -2.75 6.85 -16.82
N SER A 60 -2.47 5.75 -16.08
CA SER A 60 -1.16 5.10 -16.09
C SER A 60 -0.79 4.53 -17.46
N ASN A 61 -1.74 3.92 -18.17
CA ASN A 61 -1.49 3.38 -19.52
C ASN A 61 -1.19 4.47 -20.54
N ASN A 62 -1.85 5.63 -20.44
CA ASN A 62 -1.57 6.75 -21.34
C ASN A 62 -0.28 7.48 -20.97
N LEU A 63 0.07 7.56 -19.67
CA LEU A 63 1.40 7.99 -19.27
C LEU A 63 2.50 7.12 -19.89
N HIS A 64 2.32 5.79 -19.89
CA HIS A 64 3.32 4.88 -20.43
C HIS A 64 3.64 5.09 -21.90
N LYS A 65 2.68 5.53 -22.69
CA LYS A 65 2.86 5.86 -24.12
C LYS A 65 3.74 7.09 -24.35
N GLN A 66 3.85 7.97 -23.34
CA GLN A 66 4.57 9.25 -23.43
C GLN A 66 6.04 9.14 -23.02
N PHE A 67 6.48 7.97 -22.58
CA PHE A 67 7.87 7.75 -22.14
C PHE A 67 8.57 6.77 -23.09
N ILE A 68 9.87 6.99 -23.33
CA ILE A 68 10.71 6.14 -24.17
C ILE A 68 10.86 4.74 -23.53
N ASN A 69 11.00 4.72 -22.20
CA ASN A 69 11.15 3.49 -21.41
C ASN A 69 10.70 3.70 -19.98
N TYR A 70 10.72 2.63 -19.19
CA TYR A 70 10.28 2.62 -17.79
C TYR A 70 11.19 3.45 -16.88
N GLU A 71 12.50 3.44 -17.11
CA GLU A 71 13.48 4.20 -16.32
C GLU A 71 13.31 5.72 -16.47
N GLU A 72 13.03 6.18 -17.70
CA GLU A 72 12.69 7.57 -17.94
C GLU A 72 11.46 7.97 -17.12
N ALA A 73 10.41 7.14 -17.17
CA ALA A 73 9.19 7.39 -16.41
C ALA A 73 9.49 7.54 -14.89
N LEU A 74 10.24 6.62 -14.30
CA LEU A 74 10.61 6.70 -12.87
C LEU A 74 11.43 7.95 -12.55
N THR A 75 12.34 8.32 -13.44
CA THR A 75 13.15 9.55 -13.31
C THR A 75 12.28 10.79 -13.29
N ILE A 76 11.33 10.90 -14.21
CA ILE A 76 10.40 12.01 -14.29
C ILE A 76 9.46 12.01 -13.08
N PHE A 77 8.89 10.86 -12.72
CA PHE A 77 8.01 10.75 -11.55
C PHE A 77 8.71 11.14 -10.26
N THR A 78 9.99 10.75 -10.09
CA THR A 78 10.76 11.15 -8.91
C THR A 78 10.87 12.67 -8.78
N LYS A 79 10.99 13.41 -9.88
CA LYS A 79 11.07 14.87 -9.88
C LYS A 79 9.75 15.58 -9.50
N ILE A 80 8.61 14.92 -9.73
CA ILE A 80 7.30 15.48 -9.40
C ILE A 80 6.72 14.95 -8.08
N LEU A 81 7.39 13.98 -7.43
CA LEU A 81 6.98 13.56 -6.09
C LEU A 81 7.08 14.72 -5.11
N THR A 82 6.01 14.94 -4.36
CA THR A 82 5.97 15.92 -3.28
C THR A 82 5.83 15.19 -1.95
N PRO A 83 6.91 14.93 -1.21
CA PRO A 83 6.86 14.21 0.07
C PRO A 83 6.28 15.10 1.16
N ASN A 84 4.95 15.26 1.18
CA ASN A 84 4.22 16.19 2.04
C ASN A 84 3.26 15.48 3.00
N VAL A 85 3.30 14.14 3.09
CA VAL A 85 2.41 13.41 3.98
C VAL A 85 2.78 13.69 5.43
N SER A 86 1.90 14.41 6.13
CA SER A 86 2.12 14.86 7.50
C SER A 86 1.73 13.78 8.53
N SER A 87 0.75 12.95 8.21
CA SER A 87 0.26 11.91 9.11
C SER A 87 -0.38 10.73 8.38
N PHE A 88 -0.51 9.59 9.07
CA PHE A 88 -1.25 8.45 8.55
C PHE A 88 -2.75 8.72 8.35
N ALA A 89 -3.31 9.67 9.10
CA ALA A 89 -4.73 10.00 8.99
C ALA A 89 -5.03 10.77 7.70
N THR A 90 -4.08 11.55 7.21
CA THR A 90 -4.22 12.45 6.07
C THR A 90 -3.50 11.97 4.80
N MET A 91 -2.67 10.91 4.90
CA MET A 91 -1.80 10.47 3.81
C MET A 91 -2.52 10.24 2.46
N TYR A 92 -3.72 9.68 2.50
CA TYR A 92 -4.49 9.43 1.27
C TYR A 92 -5.07 10.71 0.67
N GLU A 93 -5.36 11.71 1.47
CA GLU A 93 -5.88 13.00 1.02
C GLU A 93 -4.74 13.90 0.53
N GLU A 94 -3.67 14.01 1.30
CA GLU A 94 -2.50 14.83 0.97
C GLU A 94 -1.74 14.29 -0.25
N GLY A 95 -1.58 12.96 -0.35
CA GLY A 95 -0.83 12.29 -1.40
C GLY A 95 -1.64 11.84 -2.61
N LYS A 96 -2.95 12.12 -2.67
CA LYS A 96 -3.84 11.59 -3.73
C LYS A 96 -3.34 11.83 -5.15
N ASP A 97 -2.66 12.95 -5.39
CA ASP A 97 -2.13 13.32 -6.70
C ASP A 97 -1.09 12.30 -7.22
N MET A 98 -0.49 11.51 -6.32
CA MET A 98 0.49 10.48 -6.65
C MET A 98 -0.15 9.10 -6.92
N ALA A 99 -1.47 8.96 -6.78
CA ALA A 99 -2.15 7.68 -7.00
C ALA A 99 -1.95 7.09 -8.42
N PRO A 100 -1.98 7.88 -9.51
CA PRO A 100 -1.67 7.35 -10.84
C PRO A 100 -0.24 6.83 -10.96
N LEU A 101 0.74 7.44 -10.29
CA LEU A 101 2.13 6.99 -10.30
C LEU A 101 2.29 5.66 -9.54
N SER A 102 1.57 5.50 -8.42
CA SER A 102 1.49 4.23 -7.71
C SER A 102 0.93 3.13 -8.62
N LYS A 103 -0.17 3.43 -9.33
CA LYS A 103 -0.77 2.48 -10.28
C LYS A 103 0.14 2.18 -11.46
N TYR A 104 0.88 3.15 -11.97
CA TYR A 104 1.86 2.95 -13.03
C TYR A 104 2.91 1.91 -12.62
N VAL A 105 3.49 2.06 -11.44
CA VAL A 105 4.49 1.11 -10.94
C VAL A 105 3.88 -0.27 -10.63
N GLU A 106 2.63 -0.32 -10.14
CA GLU A 106 1.89 -1.57 -9.94
C GLU A 106 1.75 -2.37 -11.26
N ILE A 107 1.58 -1.69 -12.39
CA ILE A 107 1.35 -2.32 -13.71
C ILE A 107 2.68 -2.61 -14.41
N PHE A 108 3.59 -1.64 -14.47
CA PHE A 108 4.77 -1.69 -15.33
C PHE A 108 6.04 -2.11 -14.57
N GLY A 109 6.11 -1.91 -13.26
CA GLY A 109 7.26 -2.27 -12.44
C GLY A 109 7.49 -3.79 -12.31
N ILE A 110 6.46 -4.59 -12.59
CA ILE A 110 6.53 -6.05 -12.52
C ILE A 110 6.89 -6.72 -13.86
N GLN A 111 7.00 -5.96 -14.94
CA GLN A 111 7.16 -6.51 -16.29
C GLN A 111 8.60 -6.91 -16.61
N ASN A 112 9.56 -6.31 -15.95
CA ASN A 112 10.98 -6.59 -16.18
C ASN A 112 11.75 -6.63 -14.85
N GLU A 113 12.32 -7.78 -14.55
CA GLU A 113 13.09 -8.00 -13.33
C GLU A 113 14.37 -7.15 -13.25
N LEU A 114 14.92 -6.71 -14.38
CA LEU A 114 16.07 -5.82 -14.44
C LEU A 114 15.82 -4.47 -13.78
N HIS A 115 14.55 -4.04 -13.72
CA HIS A 115 14.16 -2.78 -13.08
C HIS A 115 13.85 -2.91 -11.58
N PHE A 116 14.07 -4.09 -10.98
CA PHE A 116 13.67 -4.38 -9.60
C PHE A 116 14.19 -3.32 -8.62
N GLU A 117 15.49 -3.09 -8.59
CA GLU A 117 16.13 -2.17 -7.64
C GLU A 117 15.62 -0.73 -7.79
N GLN A 118 15.53 -0.25 -9.04
CA GLN A 118 15.02 1.10 -9.33
C GLN A 118 13.55 1.24 -8.92
N THR A 119 12.76 0.19 -9.16
CA THR A 119 11.35 0.15 -8.78
C THR A 119 11.18 0.19 -7.26
N ILE A 120 11.96 -0.58 -6.51
CA ILE A 120 11.95 -0.59 -5.04
C ILE A 120 12.36 0.78 -4.48
N GLU A 121 13.42 1.39 -5.05
CA GLU A 121 13.84 2.73 -4.65
C GLU A 121 12.74 3.77 -4.89
N PHE A 122 12.09 3.72 -6.05
CA PHE A 122 10.96 4.61 -6.36
C PHE A 122 9.78 4.38 -5.42
N ILE A 123 9.39 3.12 -5.16
CA ILE A 123 8.30 2.80 -4.22
C ILE A 123 8.61 3.34 -2.82
N LYS A 124 9.85 3.28 -2.38
CA LYS A 124 10.27 3.86 -1.10
C LYS A 124 10.03 5.36 -1.06
N LYS A 125 10.45 6.10 -2.09
CA LYS A 125 10.19 7.55 -2.23
C LYS A 125 8.70 7.85 -2.32
N LEU A 126 7.96 7.10 -3.13
CA LEU A 126 6.50 7.23 -3.28
C LEU A 126 5.77 7.04 -1.93
N THR A 127 6.26 6.13 -1.08
CA THR A 127 5.67 5.88 0.25
C THR A 127 5.70 7.11 1.14
N LEU A 128 6.65 8.02 0.94
CA LEU A 128 6.75 9.29 1.69
C LEU A 128 5.86 10.39 1.11
N ALA A 129 5.37 10.22 -0.10
CA ALA A 129 4.51 11.18 -0.80
C ALA A 129 3.04 10.75 -0.86
N TYR A 130 2.77 9.44 -0.71
CA TYR A 130 1.43 8.85 -0.80
C TYR A 130 1.38 7.52 -0.04
N THR A 131 1.39 6.40 -0.77
CA THR A 131 1.46 5.05 -0.23
C THR A 131 2.08 4.10 -1.25
N GLY A 132 3.03 3.28 -0.80
CA GLY A 132 3.76 2.31 -1.64
C GLY A 132 3.25 0.87 -1.53
N GLU A 133 2.35 0.56 -0.58
CA GLU A 133 1.98 -0.82 -0.29
C GLU A 133 1.35 -1.56 -1.48
N TYR A 134 0.60 -0.88 -2.35
CA TYR A 134 -0.03 -1.51 -3.52
C TYR A 134 1.01 -1.88 -4.59
N ALA A 135 1.94 -0.98 -4.88
CA ALA A 135 3.02 -1.22 -5.84
C ALA A 135 3.98 -2.31 -5.31
N LEU A 136 4.39 -2.24 -4.03
CA LEU A 136 5.23 -3.25 -3.41
C LEU A 136 4.52 -4.62 -3.36
N ARG A 137 3.20 -4.63 -3.15
CA ARG A 137 2.39 -5.85 -3.21
C ARG A 137 2.40 -6.49 -4.59
N ALA A 138 2.30 -5.69 -5.66
CA ALA A 138 2.39 -6.22 -7.02
C ALA A 138 3.75 -6.90 -7.25
N MET A 139 4.83 -6.27 -6.81
CA MET A 139 6.17 -6.86 -6.80
C MET A 139 6.23 -8.15 -5.97
N PHE A 140 5.63 -8.17 -4.78
CA PHE A 140 5.57 -9.35 -3.91
C PHE A 140 4.83 -10.53 -4.57
N ILE A 141 3.79 -10.28 -5.35
CA ILE A 141 3.05 -11.34 -6.03
C ILE A 141 3.91 -12.03 -7.10
N VAL A 142 4.75 -11.27 -7.81
CA VAL A 142 5.56 -11.76 -8.94
C VAL A 142 6.95 -12.23 -8.49
N MET A 143 7.57 -11.53 -7.56
CA MET A 143 8.95 -11.78 -7.08
C MET A 143 8.99 -11.91 -5.54
N PRO A 144 8.26 -12.90 -4.96
CA PRO A 144 8.03 -12.94 -3.51
C PRO A 144 9.33 -13.07 -2.70
N SER A 145 10.29 -13.89 -3.12
CA SER A 145 11.55 -14.07 -2.39
C SER A 145 12.38 -12.78 -2.31
N LYS A 146 12.49 -12.05 -3.41
CA LYS A 146 13.21 -10.77 -3.42
C LYS A 146 12.52 -9.72 -2.55
N VAL A 147 11.19 -9.63 -2.64
CA VAL A 147 10.43 -8.63 -1.87
C VAL A 147 10.42 -8.96 -0.38
N ILE A 148 10.44 -10.22 0.04
CA ILE A 148 10.57 -10.57 1.46
C ILE A 148 11.87 -10.01 2.06
N GLU A 149 13.00 -10.06 1.34
CA GLU A 149 14.24 -9.46 1.82
C GLU A 149 14.11 -7.93 1.96
N ILE A 150 13.50 -7.27 0.99
CA ILE A 150 13.20 -5.83 1.07
C ILE A 150 12.28 -5.52 2.28
N VAL A 151 11.26 -6.31 2.50
CA VAL A 151 10.37 -6.15 3.66
C VAL A 151 11.13 -6.30 4.97
N LYS A 152 12.02 -7.30 5.09
CA LYS A 152 12.89 -7.51 6.28
C LYS A 152 13.85 -6.34 6.53
N GLU A 153 14.26 -5.65 5.48
CA GLU A 153 15.02 -4.40 5.59
C GLU A 153 14.11 -3.24 6.03
N TRP A 154 12.97 -3.04 5.34
CA TRP A 154 12.10 -1.89 5.56
C TRP A 154 11.40 -1.88 6.92
N ILE A 155 11.17 -3.04 7.54
CA ILE A 155 10.63 -3.07 8.92
C ILE A 155 11.58 -2.46 9.96
N LYS A 156 12.85 -2.24 9.61
CA LYS A 156 13.87 -1.59 10.45
C LYS A 156 14.08 -0.12 10.09
N ASP A 157 13.36 0.40 9.09
CA ASP A 157 13.51 1.79 8.68
C ASP A 157 13.07 2.74 9.81
N LYS A 158 13.79 3.86 9.95
CA LYS A 158 13.46 4.90 10.93
C LYS A 158 12.08 5.53 10.69
N ASN A 159 11.60 5.49 9.44
CA ASN A 159 10.33 6.11 9.06
C ASN A 159 9.16 5.12 9.21
N PRO A 160 8.15 5.43 10.03
CA PRO A 160 7.03 4.52 10.25
C PRO A 160 6.15 4.30 9.01
N PHE A 161 6.13 5.22 8.05
CA PHE A 161 5.42 5.02 6.77
C PHE A 161 6.05 3.88 5.98
N ILE A 162 7.39 3.77 5.97
CA ILE A 162 8.10 2.67 5.31
C ILE A 162 7.84 1.35 6.02
N ARG A 163 7.95 1.31 7.37
CA ARG A 163 7.65 0.10 8.16
C ARG A 163 6.21 -0.38 7.93
N ARG A 164 5.25 0.57 7.88
CA ARG A 164 3.84 0.24 7.59
C ARG A 164 3.66 -0.29 6.18
N ALA A 165 4.21 0.36 5.15
CA ALA A 165 4.09 -0.09 3.77
C ALA A 165 4.65 -1.51 3.59
N ALA A 166 5.76 -1.83 4.25
CA ALA A 166 6.35 -3.16 4.25
C ALA A 166 5.36 -4.23 4.72
N ILE A 167 4.77 -4.08 5.92
CA ILE A 167 3.86 -5.10 6.46
C ILE A 167 2.50 -5.13 5.75
N GLU A 168 1.98 -4.02 5.25
CA GLU A 168 0.73 -3.98 4.50
C GLU A 168 0.88 -4.63 3.10
N SER A 169 2.05 -4.54 2.45
CA SER A 169 2.28 -5.10 1.12
C SER A 169 2.15 -6.62 1.07
N ILE A 170 2.58 -7.32 2.12
CA ILE A 170 2.56 -8.79 2.22
C ILE A 170 1.28 -9.34 2.88
N ARG A 171 0.37 -8.48 3.28
CA ARG A 171 -0.87 -8.83 3.96
C ARG A 171 -1.76 -9.73 3.11
N ILE A 172 -2.36 -10.79 3.68
CA ILE A 172 -3.20 -11.76 2.96
C ILE A 172 -4.36 -11.05 2.25
N SER A 173 -5.07 -10.17 2.95
CA SER A 173 -6.28 -9.49 2.45
C SER A 173 -6.17 -7.97 2.59
N LEU A 174 -5.28 -7.36 1.80
CA LEU A 174 -5.19 -5.91 1.71
C LEU A 174 -6.48 -5.35 1.07
N PRO A 175 -7.15 -4.36 1.69
CA PRO A 175 -8.35 -3.74 1.10
C PRO A 175 -8.06 -3.20 -0.31
N TRP A 176 -9.04 -3.34 -1.20
CA TRP A 176 -8.99 -2.92 -2.61
C TRP A 176 -7.92 -3.57 -3.49
N ALA A 177 -7.16 -4.54 -2.95
CA ALA A 177 -6.18 -5.32 -3.69
C ALA A 177 -6.62 -6.80 -3.83
N LYS A 178 -6.05 -7.50 -4.81
CA LYS A 178 -6.23 -8.96 -4.91
C LYS A 178 -5.65 -9.62 -3.67
N LYS A 179 -6.38 -10.60 -3.10
CA LYS A 179 -5.84 -11.46 -2.05
C LYS A 179 -4.62 -12.22 -2.57
N THR A 180 -3.65 -12.43 -1.72
CA THR A 180 -2.53 -13.32 -2.02
C THR A 180 -2.21 -14.18 -0.80
N TYR A 181 -1.89 -15.44 -1.07
CA TYR A 181 -1.48 -16.39 -0.05
C TYR A 181 0.03 -16.69 -0.12
N ASN A 182 0.76 -16.01 -1.02
CA ASN A 182 2.19 -16.22 -1.23
C ASN A 182 3.00 -16.10 0.06
N ILE A 183 2.58 -15.21 0.98
CA ILE A 183 3.25 -15.03 2.27
C ILE A 183 3.28 -16.32 3.11
N MET A 184 2.34 -17.24 2.89
CA MET A 184 2.30 -18.50 3.64
C MET A 184 3.43 -19.46 3.26
N ASN A 185 4.02 -19.30 2.06
CA ASN A 185 5.24 -20.01 1.67
C ASN A 185 6.49 -19.47 2.38
N TYR A 186 6.39 -18.29 2.99
CA TYR A 186 7.43 -17.59 3.75
C TYR A 186 6.98 -17.39 5.20
N PHE A 187 6.28 -18.38 5.79
CA PHE A 187 5.62 -18.20 7.08
C PHE A 187 6.61 -17.88 8.22
N GLN A 188 7.81 -18.41 8.19
CA GLN A 188 8.83 -18.09 9.21
C GLN A 188 9.25 -16.62 9.13
N ASP A 189 9.52 -16.10 7.92
CA ASP A 189 9.80 -14.68 7.72
C ASP A 189 8.61 -13.81 8.11
N TYR A 190 7.39 -14.23 7.74
CA TYR A 190 6.18 -13.53 8.10
C TYR A 190 6.00 -13.42 9.62
N GLN A 191 6.19 -14.52 10.33
CA GLN A 191 6.15 -14.52 11.80
C GLN A 191 7.21 -13.61 12.41
N TYR A 192 8.45 -13.66 11.90
CA TYR A 192 9.53 -12.76 12.33
C TYR A 192 9.15 -11.29 12.14
N ILE A 193 8.63 -10.93 10.96
CA ILE A 193 8.20 -9.57 10.63
C ILE A 193 7.10 -9.11 11.59
N LEU A 194 6.09 -9.96 11.84
CA LEU A 194 5.00 -9.67 12.78
C LEU A 194 5.52 -9.49 14.21
N ASP A 195 6.43 -10.35 14.67
CA ASP A 195 7.03 -10.27 16.00
C ASP A 195 7.80 -8.96 16.20
N VAL A 196 8.66 -8.59 15.23
CA VAL A 196 9.43 -7.34 15.28
C VAL A 196 8.51 -6.12 15.36
N LEU A 197 7.49 -6.05 14.50
CA LEU A 197 6.61 -4.90 14.42
C LEU A 197 5.49 -4.90 15.49
N SER A 198 5.31 -5.99 16.24
CA SER A 198 4.29 -6.06 17.29
C SER A 198 4.54 -5.07 18.44
N THR A 199 5.81 -4.71 18.65
CA THR A 199 6.25 -3.74 19.66
C THR A 199 6.68 -2.40 19.06
N ASP A 200 6.35 -2.13 17.80
CA ASP A 200 6.67 -0.86 17.13
C ASP A 200 6.17 0.34 17.95
N GLU A 201 6.96 1.38 18.02
CA GLU A 201 6.59 2.63 18.72
C GLU A 201 5.36 3.30 18.13
N ASN A 202 5.13 3.14 16.81
CA ASN A 202 4.04 3.77 16.08
C ASN A 202 2.76 2.92 16.11
N GLU A 203 1.65 3.53 16.55
CA GLU A 203 0.36 2.86 16.66
C GLU A 203 -0.19 2.35 15.31
N TYR A 204 0.01 3.09 14.22
CA TYR A 204 -0.47 2.68 12.88
C TYR A 204 0.29 1.47 12.35
N VAL A 205 1.57 1.33 12.68
CA VAL A 205 2.35 0.13 12.35
C VAL A 205 1.82 -1.06 13.15
N ARG A 206 1.65 -0.93 14.49
CA ARG A 206 1.05 -1.99 15.32
C ARG A 206 -0.37 -2.36 14.85
N ARG A 207 -1.17 -1.38 14.39
CA ARG A 207 -2.50 -1.63 13.83
C ARG A 207 -2.44 -2.47 12.55
N SER A 208 -1.45 -2.24 11.71
CA SER A 208 -1.20 -3.05 10.50
C SER A 208 -0.81 -4.48 10.86
N VAL A 209 0.03 -4.68 11.89
CA VAL A 209 0.32 -6.01 12.44
C VAL A 209 -0.96 -6.71 12.91
N ALA A 210 -1.78 -6.04 13.69
CA ALA A 210 -3.04 -6.58 14.16
C ALA A 210 -4.01 -6.95 13.02
N ASN A 211 -4.04 -6.15 11.94
CA ASN A 211 -4.82 -6.45 10.75
C ASN A 211 -4.30 -7.71 10.03
N ASN A 212 -2.98 -7.89 9.95
CA ASN A 212 -2.36 -9.08 9.37
C ASN A 212 -2.75 -10.34 10.15
N ILE A 213 -2.68 -10.33 11.47
CA ILE A 213 -3.12 -11.46 12.32
C ILE A 213 -4.63 -11.71 12.16
N ASN A 214 -5.45 -10.66 12.10
CA ASN A 214 -6.89 -10.81 11.89
C ASN A 214 -7.22 -11.45 10.52
N ASP A 215 -6.42 -11.21 9.48
CA ASP A 215 -6.55 -11.87 8.19
C ASP A 215 -6.03 -13.31 8.25
N LEU A 216 -4.94 -13.56 9.01
CA LEU A 216 -4.40 -14.89 9.25
C LEU A 216 -5.42 -15.78 9.98
N TYR A 217 -6.18 -15.26 10.95
CA TYR A 217 -7.29 -15.99 11.60
C TYR A 217 -8.35 -16.49 10.61
N LYS A 218 -8.59 -15.75 9.54
CA LYS A 218 -9.55 -16.17 8.50
C LYS A 218 -9.00 -17.24 7.57
N TYR A 219 -7.68 -17.37 7.52
CA TYR A 219 -6.98 -18.31 6.65
C TYR A 219 -6.50 -19.58 7.39
N ASP A 220 -5.79 -19.39 8.50
CA ASP A 220 -5.21 -20.46 9.33
C ASP A 220 -5.24 -20.02 10.81
N SER A 221 -6.33 -20.38 11.49
CA SER A 221 -6.51 -20.00 12.90
C SER A 221 -5.46 -20.61 13.82
N LYS A 222 -4.94 -21.82 13.51
CA LYS A 222 -3.92 -22.47 14.33
C LYS A 222 -2.62 -21.69 14.34
N LYS A 223 -2.19 -21.21 13.16
CA LYS A 223 -1.00 -20.35 13.06
C LYS A 223 -1.21 -19.00 13.76
N ALA A 224 -2.39 -18.41 13.62
CA ALA A 224 -2.73 -17.16 14.31
C ALA A 224 -2.72 -17.35 15.84
N ASP A 225 -3.32 -18.44 16.35
CA ASP A 225 -3.33 -18.78 17.78
C ASP A 225 -1.92 -18.99 18.33
N ALA A 226 -1.04 -19.65 17.57
CA ALA A 226 0.35 -19.86 18.00
C ALA A 226 1.07 -18.51 18.25
N ILE A 227 0.92 -17.53 17.33
CA ILE A 227 1.51 -16.20 17.48
C ILE A 227 0.86 -15.45 18.66
N ILE A 228 -0.47 -15.44 18.73
CA ILE A 228 -1.20 -14.71 19.78
C ILE A 228 -0.92 -15.29 21.17
N ASN A 229 -0.82 -16.61 21.31
CA ASN A 229 -0.53 -17.24 22.60
C ASN A 229 0.91 -16.93 23.06
N LYS A 230 1.88 -16.88 22.14
CA LYS A 230 3.23 -16.38 22.41
C LYS A 230 3.17 -14.95 22.97
N TRP A 231 2.52 -14.02 22.25
CA TRP A 231 2.42 -12.61 22.66
C TRP A 231 1.66 -12.41 23.97
N LYS A 232 0.61 -13.21 24.24
CA LYS A 232 -0.10 -13.20 25.52
C LYS A 232 0.80 -13.62 26.68
N LYS A 233 1.62 -14.68 26.50
CA LYS A 233 2.56 -15.15 27.50
C LYS A 233 3.63 -14.09 27.81
N GLU A 234 4.19 -13.48 26.76
CA GLU A 234 5.17 -12.40 26.90
C GLU A 234 4.56 -11.18 27.62
N ASN A 235 3.35 -10.78 27.22
CA ASN A 235 2.63 -9.65 27.82
C ASN A 235 2.19 -9.95 29.27
N PHE A 236 1.97 -11.20 29.64
CA PHE A 236 1.70 -11.59 31.03
C PHE A 236 2.94 -11.40 31.90
N THR A 237 4.11 -11.75 31.39
CA THR A 237 5.39 -11.60 32.11
C THR A 237 5.84 -10.13 32.18
N ASN A 238 5.61 -9.36 31.13
CA ASN A 238 5.96 -7.94 31.05
C ASN A 238 4.77 -7.16 30.44
N PRO A 239 3.80 -6.73 31.28
CA PRO A 239 2.55 -6.13 30.81
C PRO A 239 2.76 -4.82 30.01
N SER A 240 2.19 -4.75 28.81
CA SER A 240 2.14 -3.56 27.95
C SER A 240 0.69 -3.26 27.54
N LYS A 241 0.27 -2.03 27.73
CA LYS A 241 -1.04 -1.54 27.28
C LYS A 241 -1.16 -1.58 25.76
N GLU A 242 -0.09 -1.30 25.06
CA GLU A 242 0.02 -1.31 23.59
C GLU A 242 -0.14 -2.73 23.07
N MET A 243 0.55 -3.72 23.65
CA MET A 243 0.41 -5.13 23.28
C MET A 243 -1.00 -5.65 23.56
N THR A 244 -1.60 -5.27 24.69
CA THR A 244 -3.00 -5.63 25.00
C THR A 244 -3.96 -5.08 23.95
N LYS A 245 -3.81 -3.82 23.54
CA LYS A 245 -4.62 -3.22 22.47
C LYS A 245 -4.42 -3.95 21.14
N LEU A 246 -3.16 -4.27 20.78
CA LEU A 246 -2.82 -5.00 19.55
C LEU A 246 -3.50 -6.37 19.53
N ILE A 247 -3.37 -7.18 20.59
CA ILE A 247 -3.98 -8.50 20.71
C ILE A 247 -5.51 -8.41 20.59
N ASN A 248 -6.13 -7.44 21.27
CA ASN A 248 -7.57 -7.22 21.17
C ASN A 248 -8.03 -6.86 19.77
N HIS A 249 -7.27 -6.08 19.03
CA HIS A 249 -7.59 -5.74 17.63
C HIS A 249 -7.36 -6.93 16.71
N ALA A 250 -6.28 -7.67 16.88
CA ALA A 250 -5.89 -8.84 16.09
C ALA A 250 -6.92 -9.98 16.18
N THR A 251 -7.50 -10.19 17.37
CA THR A 251 -8.43 -11.30 17.62
C THR A 251 -9.90 -10.96 17.39
N ARG A 252 -10.23 -9.77 16.89
CA ARG A 252 -11.63 -9.31 16.75
C ARG A 252 -12.50 -10.22 15.89
N TYR A 253 -11.98 -10.73 14.75
CA TYR A 253 -12.72 -11.67 13.91
C TYR A 253 -13.01 -12.96 14.63
N TYR A 254 -12.00 -13.57 15.25
CA TYR A 254 -12.09 -14.83 15.99
C TYR A 254 -13.12 -14.74 17.13
N ARG A 255 -13.07 -13.67 17.93
CA ARG A 255 -14.03 -13.44 19.00
C ARG A 255 -15.46 -13.33 18.49
N ASN A 256 -15.69 -12.62 17.38
CA ASN A 256 -17.01 -12.48 16.79
C ASN A 256 -17.58 -13.82 16.29
N VAL A 257 -16.73 -14.69 15.74
CA VAL A 257 -17.12 -16.04 15.28
C VAL A 257 -17.49 -16.91 16.50
N MET A 258 -16.67 -16.90 17.54
CA MET A 258 -16.93 -17.67 18.77
C MET A 258 -18.22 -17.25 19.47
N GLN A 259 -18.48 -15.94 19.57
CA GLN A 259 -19.73 -15.43 20.15
C GLN A 259 -20.95 -15.88 19.36
N LYS A 260 -20.91 -15.85 18.03
CA LYS A 260 -22.03 -16.32 17.18
C LYS A 260 -22.29 -17.82 17.36
N ASN A 261 -21.24 -18.62 17.48
CA ASN A 261 -21.38 -20.07 17.68
C ASN A 261 -21.93 -20.40 19.08
N SER A 262 -21.63 -19.58 20.10
CA SER A 262 -22.16 -19.76 21.46
C SER A 262 -23.62 -19.35 21.63
N ILE A 263 -24.16 -18.54 20.72
CA ILE A 263 -25.58 -18.12 20.74
C ILE A 263 -26.49 -19.13 20.01
N ASN A 264 -25.90 -20.00 19.18
CA ASN A 264 -26.62 -21.00 18.38
C ASN A 264 -26.62 -22.41 19.02
N ILE A 265 -26.19 -22.51 20.28
CA ILE A 265 -26.28 -23.70 21.16
C ILE A 265 -27.27 -23.41 22.29
#